data_56e14959339334d0fd29b9889484c02d
#
_entry.id   56e14959339334d0fd29b9889484c02d
#
_cell.length_a   1.000
_cell.length_b   1.000
_cell.length_c   1.000
_cell.angle_alpha   90.00
_cell.angle_beta   90.00
_cell.angle_gamma   90.00
#
_symmetry.space_group_name_H-M   'P 1'
#
loop_
_entity.id
_entity.type
_entity.pdbx_description
1 polymer ?
#
loop_
_entity_poly.entity_id
_entity_poly.type
_entity_poly.pdbx_seq_one_letter_code
_entity_poly.pdbx_strand_id
1 'polypeptide(L)'
;MSKKWLIAVTGTFTHLLLGTVYAWSFFQTPITRFAGWNNAQTAWAFSLSIFMLGVTSAWAGNKMSVYGPRRLSMIGGALYALGYLISGFALARQSLFLLYFGFGIIGGIGLGLAYVTPVATVSAWFTQKQGLATGMVVMGFGFGALVMSKLLAPLFLKLSDGNLSTTFYYVGAVMIVLIPALASFLQLPKNDKPQETIKEKIPIARYIKAKPFVTVWLIFMINIVAGMIFISFQSPLLQDMLKIRMPAGTDFSDAGVVASLAAAGATLIAASSIFNGLGRFVWGSISDKIGRMPTFRILLALQTVIFGLLIFVRHPVVFSVLVCIVLLCYGGGFGVLPSLTKEMYGSKLMPSLYGALLTAWSVGGIVGPQVVAFMKDNYADKAGLYAFVVGGGLLIVGLALSLEYKDPREAG
;
A
#
# COMPACT_ATOMS: atom_id res chain seq x y z
N MET A 1 -13.38 -4.50 27.33
CA MET A 1 -13.52 -3.93 25.97
C MET A 1 -14.70 -4.60 25.30
N SER A 2 -15.65 -3.86 24.67
CA SER A 2 -16.77 -4.52 23.98
C SER A 2 -16.26 -5.30 22.76
N LYS A 3 -16.95 -6.38 22.39
CA LYS A 3 -16.55 -7.28 21.29
C LYS A 3 -16.25 -6.54 19.97
N LYS A 4 -17.05 -5.52 19.63
CA LYS A 4 -16.87 -4.71 18.43
C LYS A 4 -15.51 -3.96 18.41
N TRP A 5 -15.09 -3.44 19.56
CA TRP A 5 -13.79 -2.74 19.67
C TRP A 5 -12.63 -3.73 19.66
N LEU A 6 -12.80 -4.92 20.22
CA LEU A 6 -11.79 -5.98 20.12
C LEU A 6 -11.53 -6.34 18.63
N ILE A 7 -12.61 -6.51 17.84
CA ILE A 7 -12.53 -6.81 16.41
C ILE A 7 -11.86 -5.65 15.65
N ALA A 8 -12.19 -4.40 15.99
CA ALA A 8 -11.58 -3.24 15.35
C ALA A 8 -10.07 -3.17 15.66
N VAL A 9 -9.68 -3.34 16.91
CA VAL A 9 -8.26 -3.31 17.33
C VAL A 9 -7.48 -4.45 16.70
N THR A 10 -7.98 -5.70 16.76
CA THR A 10 -7.29 -6.84 16.14
C THR A 10 -7.21 -6.70 14.62
N GLY A 11 -8.24 -6.15 13.98
CA GLY A 11 -8.23 -5.80 12.56
C GLY A 11 -7.16 -4.74 12.23
N THR A 12 -7.01 -3.71 13.08
CA THR A 12 -5.97 -2.68 12.93
C THR A 12 -4.57 -3.27 13.04
N PHE A 13 -4.33 -4.14 14.03
CA PHE A 13 -3.03 -4.81 14.17
C PHE A 13 -2.76 -5.82 13.05
N THR A 14 -3.78 -6.52 12.55
CA THR A 14 -3.64 -7.33 11.32
C THR A 14 -3.18 -6.47 10.16
N HIS A 15 -3.83 -5.34 9.92
CA HIS A 15 -3.44 -4.40 8.88
C HIS A 15 -2.04 -3.80 9.08
N LEU A 16 -1.63 -3.52 10.33
CA LEU A 16 -0.29 -3.05 10.65
C LEU A 16 0.78 -4.06 10.19
N LEU A 17 0.56 -5.35 10.46
CA LEU A 17 1.48 -6.39 10.03
C LEU A 17 1.48 -6.57 8.51
N LEU A 18 0.32 -6.52 7.85
CA LEU A 18 0.22 -6.56 6.39
C LEU A 18 0.89 -5.36 5.73
N GLY A 19 0.76 -4.17 6.34
CA GLY A 19 1.34 -2.92 5.85
C GLY A 19 2.87 -2.88 5.86
N THR A 20 3.53 -3.86 6.49
CA THR A 20 5.00 -4.01 6.46
C THR A 20 5.54 -4.18 5.03
N VAL A 21 4.71 -4.63 4.08
CA VAL A 21 5.07 -4.67 2.64
C VAL A 21 5.51 -3.30 2.11
N TYR A 22 5.02 -2.20 2.65
CA TYR A 22 5.40 -0.84 2.24
C TYR A 22 6.80 -0.41 2.68
N ALA A 23 7.48 -1.22 3.47
CA ALA A 23 8.89 -1.03 3.76
C ALA A 23 9.82 -1.58 2.66
N TRP A 24 9.29 -1.99 1.48
CA TRP A 24 10.11 -2.50 0.38
C TRP A 24 11.27 -1.57 0.02
N SER A 25 11.04 -0.26 0.04
CA SER A 25 12.09 0.76 -0.20
C SER A 25 13.30 0.61 0.74
N PHE A 26 13.14 0.04 1.93
CA PHE A 26 14.24 -0.28 2.85
C PHE A 26 15.11 -1.43 2.30
N PHE A 27 14.48 -2.44 1.70
CA PHE A 27 15.16 -3.63 1.19
C PHE A 27 15.64 -3.51 -0.26
N GLN A 28 15.11 -2.56 -1.05
CA GLN A 28 15.40 -2.41 -2.48
C GLN A 28 16.91 -2.36 -2.75
N THR A 29 17.62 -1.40 -2.17
CA THR A 29 19.07 -1.25 -2.37
C THR A 29 19.89 -2.41 -1.82
N PRO A 30 19.66 -2.90 -0.57
CA PRO A 30 20.36 -4.08 -0.05
C PRO A 30 20.21 -5.32 -0.92
N ILE A 31 18.99 -5.63 -1.41
CA ILE A 31 18.75 -6.80 -2.27
C ILE A 31 19.44 -6.62 -3.63
N THR A 32 19.29 -5.45 -4.25
CA THR A 32 19.93 -5.13 -5.55
C THR A 32 21.45 -5.34 -5.49
N ARG A 33 22.08 -4.85 -4.42
CA ARG A 33 23.53 -5.02 -4.21
C ARG A 33 23.93 -6.46 -3.91
N PHE A 34 23.19 -7.13 -3.02
CA PHE A 34 23.48 -8.49 -2.60
C PHE A 34 23.38 -9.50 -3.74
N ALA A 35 22.33 -9.39 -4.56
CA ALA A 35 22.03 -10.36 -5.62
C ALA A 35 22.60 -9.96 -6.99
N GLY A 36 23.13 -8.73 -7.16
CA GLY A 36 23.64 -8.23 -8.44
C GLY A 36 22.54 -7.95 -9.47
N TRP A 37 21.27 -7.83 -9.05
CA TRP A 37 20.15 -7.54 -9.94
C TRP A 37 20.03 -6.03 -10.18
N ASN A 38 19.39 -5.63 -11.30
CA ASN A 38 19.08 -4.23 -11.53
C ASN A 38 17.84 -3.78 -10.73
N ASN A 39 17.58 -2.45 -10.71
CA ASN A 39 16.47 -1.89 -9.94
C ASN A 39 15.11 -2.40 -10.43
N ALA A 40 14.92 -2.53 -11.74
CA ALA A 40 13.68 -3.02 -12.31
C ALA A 40 13.41 -4.48 -11.91
N GLN A 41 14.42 -5.35 -12.03
CA GLN A 41 14.31 -6.75 -11.61
C GLN A 41 13.93 -6.86 -10.13
N THR A 42 14.61 -6.12 -9.26
CA THR A 42 14.34 -6.16 -7.82
C THR A 42 12.94 -5.61 -7.50
N ALA A 43 12.55 -4.50 -8.13
CA ALA A 43 11.25 -3.86 -7.90
C ALA A 43 10.05 -4.70 -8.38
N TRP A 44 10.24 -5.61 -9.37
CA TRP A 44 9.18 -6.50 -9.82
C TRP A 44 8.63 -7.41 -8.71
N ALA A 45 9.45 -7.80 -7.73
CA ALA A 45 8.96 -8.59 -6.59
C ALA A 45 7.87 -7.82 -5.81
N PHE A 46 8.10 -6.53 -5.55
CA PHE A 46 7.12 -5.66 -4.90
C PHE A 46 5.91 -5.37 -5.80
N SER A 47 6.15 -5.05 -7.09
CA SER A 47 5.08 -4.80 -8.06
C SER A 47 4.12 -5.97 -8.18
N LEU A 48 4.64 -7.20 -8.28
CA LEU A 48 3.82 -8.42 -8.32
C LEU A 48 3.04 -8.63 -7.01
N SER A 49 3.65 -8.31 -5.86
CA SER A 49 2.97 -8.42 -4.57
C SER A 49 1.75 -7.50 -4.49
N ILE A 50 1.89 -6.25 -4.92
CA ILE A 50 0.79 -5.29 -4.94
C ILE A 50 -0.24 -5.62 -6.04
N PHE A 51 0.21 -6.12 -7.19
CA PHE A 51 -0.69 -6.61 -8.23
C PHE A 51 -1.59 -7.74 -7.72
N MET A 52 -0.99 -8.76 -7.13
CA MET A 52 -1.72 -9.90 -6.57
C MET A 52 -2.62 -9.49 -5.39
N LEU A 53 -2.17 -8.53 -4.56
CA LEU A 53 -2.99 -7.96 -3.49
C LEU A 53 -4.32 -7.41 -4.03
N GLY A 54 -4.30 -6.55 -5.04
CA GLY A 54 -5.52 -5.94 -5.58
C GLY A 54 -6.44 -6.96 -6.24
N VAL A 55 -5.90 -7.85 -7.10
CA VAL A 55 -6.67 -8.91 -7.76
C VAL A 55 -7.31 -9.86 -6.74
N THR A 56 -6.52 -10.30 -5.75
CA THR A 56 -7.02 -11.23 -4.73
C THR A 56 -7.99 -10.56 -3.76
N SER A 57 -7.84 -9.27 -3.47
CA SER A 57 -8.81 -8.51 -2.68
C SER A 57 -10.18 -8.44 -3.38
N ALA A 58 -10.21 -8.29 -4.70
CA ALA A 58 -11.45 -8.32 -5.48
C ALA A 58 -12.15 -9.69 -5.38
N TRP A 59 -11.38 -10.77 -5.48
CA TRP A 59 -11.90 -12.13 -5.30
C TRP A 59 -12.39 -12.37 -3.86
N ALA A 60 -11.58 -12.01 -2.86
CA ALA A 60 -11.88 -12.22 -1.45
C ALA A 60 -13.12 -11.43 -0.99
N GLY A 61 -13.27 -10.17 -1.44
CA GLY A 61 -14.45 -9.35 -1.16
C GLY A 61 -15.73 -10.00 -1.67
N ASN A 62 -15.70 -10.60 -2.87
CA ASN A 62 -16.83 -11.31 -3.46
C ASN A 62 -17.12 -12.66 -2.77
N LYS A 63 -16.11 -13.30 -2.21
CA LYS A 63 -16.23 -14.63 -1.56
C LYS A 63 -16.34 -14.58 -0.04
N MET A 64 -16.32 -13.39 0.56
CA MET A 64 -16.33 -13.24 2.01
C MET A 64 -17.60 -13.78 2.68
N SER A 65 -18.74 -13.69 2.01
CA SER A 65 -20.01 -14.27 2.49
C SER A 65 -19.97 -15.81 2.55
N VAL A 66 -19.18 -16.45 1.68
CA VAL A 66 -19.08 -17.92 1.58
C VAL A 66 -18.07 -18.47 2.59
N TYR A 67 -16.87 -17.92 2.61
CA TYR A 67 -15.76 -18.46 3.41
C TYR A 67 -15.63 -17.82 4.79
N GLY A 68 -16.25 -16.65 4.99
CA GLY A 68 -16.18 -15.87 6.21
C GLY A 68 -14.84 -15.09 6.37
N PRO A 69 -14.86 -13.97 7.11
CA PRO A 69 -13.69 -13.10 7.24
C PRO A 69 -12.54 -13.77 8.00
N ARG A 70 -12.84 -14.54 9.03
CA ARG A 70 -11.85 -15.21 9.85
C ARG A 70 -10.96 -16.16 9.04
N ARG A 71 -11.57 -17.08 8.26
CA ARG A 71 -10.85 -18.08 7.48
C ARG A 71 -10.00 -17.42 6.39
N LEU A 72 -10.59 -16.47 5.65
CA LEU A 72 -9.88 -15.75 4.58
C LEU A 72 -8.67 -14.99 5.14
N SER A 73 -8.82 -14.29 6.27
CA SER A 73 -7.74 -13.52 6.85
C SER A 73 -6.64 -14.40 7.46
N MET A 74 -7.00 -15.51 8.10
CA MET A 74 -6.01 -16.47 8.64
C MET A 74 -5.18 -17.12 7.52
N ILE A 75 -5.85 -17.61 6.48
CA ILE A 75 -5.16 -18.19 5.31
C ILE A 75 -4.30 -17.13 4.63
N GLY A 76 -4.84 -15.91 4.46
CA GLY A 76 -4.11 -14.79 3.88
C GLY A 76 -2.85 -14.45 4.68
N GLY A 77 -2.95 -14.38 6.01
CA GLY A 77 -1.80 -14.15 6.88
C GLY A 77 -0.74 -15.24 6.79
N ALA A 78 -1.17 -16.50 6.75
CA ALA A 78 -0.26 -17.63 6.58
C ALA A 78 0.45 -17.62 5.22
N LEU A 79 -0.25 -17.29 4.13
CA LEU A 79 0.34 -17.15 2.80
C LEU A 79 1.30 -15.97 2.71
N TYR A 80 0.97 -14.84 3.35
CA TYR A 80 1.87 -13.68 3.40
C TYR A 80 3.19 -14.04 4.11
N ALA A 81 3.10 -14.71 5.24
CA ALA A 81 4.26 -15.23 5.97
C ALA A 81 5.08 -16.24 5.15
N LEU A 82 4.40 -17.18 4.48
CA LEU A 82 5.04 -18.14 3.58
C LEU A 82 5.78 -17.42 2.44
N GLY A 83 5.21 -16.31 1.93
CA GLY A 83 5.87 -15.45 0.95
C GLY A 83 7.23 -14.94 1.44
N TYR A 84 7.33 -14.50 2.71
CA TYR A 84 8.62 -14.12 3.31
C TYR A 84 9.57 -15.30 3.46
N LEU A 85 9.09 -16.46 3.91
CA LEU A 85 9.94 -17.66 4.06
C LEU A 85 10.52 -18.10 2.72
N ILE A 86 9.69 -18.18 1.67
CA ILE A 86 10.16 -18.48 0.31
C ILE A 86 11.15 -17.42 -0.18
N SER A 87 10.92 -16.14 0.15
CA SER A 87 11.83 -15.06 -0.23
C SER A 87 13.17 -15.13 0.48
N GLY A 88 13.19 -15.56 1.75
CA GLY A 88 14.44 -15.87 2.45
C GLY A 88 15.23 -16.95 1.72
N PHE A 89 14.57 -18.03 1.31
CA PHE A 89 15.20 -19.08 0.50
C PHE A 89 15.63 -18.57 -0.88
N ALA A 90 14.84 -17.73 -1.52
CA ALA A 90 15.18 -17.10 -2.80
C ALA A 90 16.47 -16.27 -2.71
N LEU A 91 16.63 -15.47 -1.64
CA LEU A 91 17.85 -14.70 -1.39
C LEU A 91 19.05 -15.59 -1.12
N ALA A 92 18.90 -16.65 -0.32
CA ALA A 92 19.97 -17.62 -0.08
C ALA A 92 20.47 -18.28 -1.38
N ARG A 93 19.56 -18.50 -2.34
CA ARG A 93 19.86 -19.11 -3.66
C ARG A 93 20.12 -18.07 -4.76
N GLN A 94 20.04 -16.77 -4.45
CA GLN A 94 20.10 -15.68 -5.42
C GLN A 94 19.17 -15.91 -6.63
N SER A 95 17.97 -16.46 -6.38
CA SER A 95 16.99 -16.80 -7.41
C SER A 95 15.90 -15.73 -7.51
N LEU A 96 15.96 -14.95 -8.59
CA LEU A 96 14.96 -13.91 -8.88
C LEU A 96 13.56 -14.52 -9.09
N PHE A 97 13.48 -15.68 -9.76
CA PHE A 97 12.22 -16.39 -9.96
C PHE A 97 11.56 -16.76 -8.63
N LEU A 98 12.33 -17.32 -7.68
CA LEU A 98 11.80 -17.67 -6.35
C LEU A 98 11.39 -16.43 -5.56
N LEU A 99 12.08 -15.30 -5.71
CA LEU A 99 11.67 -14.04 -5.08
C LEU A 99 10.33 -13.54 -5.62
N TYR A 100 10.13 -13.59 -6.95
CA TYR A 100 8.86 -13.24 -7.58
C TYR A 100 7.73 -14.17 -7.15
N PHE A 101 8.00 -15.47 -7.12
CA PHE A 101 7.03 -16.46 -6.70
C PHE A 101 6.67 -16.31 -5.22
N GLY A 102 7.68 -16.19 -4.32
CA GLY A 102 7.47 -16.07 -2.88
C GLY A 102 6.86 -14.74 -2.47
N PHE A 103 7.62 -13.66 -2.61
CA PHE A 103 7.18 -12.34 -2.18
C PHE A 103 6.06 -11.78 -3.07
N GLY A 104 6.24 -11.90 -4.39
CA GLY A 104 5.32 -11.34 -5.37
C GLY A 104 4.00 -12.09 -5.40
N ILE A 105 4.00 -13.37 -5.73
CA ILE A 105 2.76 -14.12 -5.98
C ILE A 105 2.15 -14.63 -4.67
N ILE A 106 2.85 -15.49 -3.94
CA ILE A 106 2.29 -16.11 -2.72
C ILE A 106 2.02 -15.06 -1.64
N GLY A 107 3.00 -14.19 -1.38
CA GLY A 107 2.86 -13.10 -0.43
C GLY A 107 1.75 -12.11 -0.83
N GLY A 108 1.67 -11.75 -2.10
CA GLY A 108 0.64 -10.87 -2.64
C GLY A 108 -0.77 -11.44 -2.57
N ILE A 109 -0.95 -12.75 -2.87
CA ILE A 109 -2.23 -13.45 -2.64
C ILE A 109 -2.61 -13.38 -1.15
N GLY A 110 -1.65 -13.68 -0.28
CA GLY A 110 -1.85 -13.60 1.17
C GLY A 110 -2.30 -12.22 1.63
N LEU A 111 -1.63 -11.17 1.16
CA LEU A 111 -2.00 -9.78 1.41
C LEU A 111 -3.44 -9.49 1.00
N GLY A 112 -3.83 -9.86 -0.22
CA GLY A 112 -5.16 -9.57 -0.75
C GLY A 112 -6.29 -10.27 0.02
N LEU A 113 -6.10 -11.55 0.40
CA LEU A 113 -7.06 -12.28 1.23
C LEU A 113 -7.25 -11.62 2.59
N ALA A 114 -6.16 -11.17 3.22
CA ALA A 114 -6.20 -10.63 4.57
C ALA A 114 -6.52 -9.13 4.62
N TYR A 115 -6.39 -8.37 3.51
CA TYR A 115 -6.61 -6.92 3.49
C TYR A 115 -8.09 -6.53 3.55
N VAL A 116 -8.94 -7.10 2.68
CA VAL A 116 -10.33 -6.70 2.57
C VAL A 116 -11.17 -7.15 3.76
N THR A 117 -10.78 -8.23 4.41
CA THR A 117 -11.59 -8.93 5.42
C THR A 117 -11.75 -8.15 6.73
N PRO A 118 -10.72 -7.53 7.37
CA PRO A 118 -10.91 -6.72 8.56
C PRO A 118 -11.75 -5.47 8.30
N VAL A 119 -11.53 -4.80 7.15
CA VAL A 119 -12.26 -3.58 6.77
C VAL A 119 -13.76 -3.87 6.64
N ALA A 120 -14.12 -4.89 5.89
CA ALA A 120 -15.50 -5.27 5.68
C ALA A 120 -16.15 -5.78 6.99
N THR A 121 -15.41 -6.52 7.82
CA THR A 121 -15.90 -6.99 9.12
C THR A 121 -16.21 -5.83 10.05
N VAL A 122 -15.29 -4.89 10.19
CA VAL A 122 -15.46 -3.72 11.07
C VAL A 122 -16.59 -2.81 10.54
N SER A 123 -16.69 -2.64 9.23
CA SER A 123 -17.81 -1.92 8.59
C SER A 123 -19.18 -2.50 8.96
N ALA A 124 -19.30 -3.82 9.12
CA ALA A 124 -20.54 -4.48 9.56
C ALA A 124 -20.88 -4.25 11.04
N TRP A 125 -19.86 -4.14 11.92
CA TRP A 125 -20.06 -3.89 13.34
C TRP A 125 -20.35 -2.44 13.70
N PHE A 126 -19.89 -1.48 12.89
CA PHE A 126 -20.00 -0.04 13.16
C PHE A 126 -20.90 0.64 12.12
N THR A 127 -22.22 0.67 12.41
CA THR A 127 -23.20 1.27 11.49
C THR A 127 -23.24 2.80 11.57
N GLN A 128 -23.05 3.39 12.77
CA GLN A 128 -23.14 4.84 12.99
C GLN A 128 -21.79 5.57 12.87
N LYS A 129 -20.66 4.89 13.19
CA LYS A 129 -19.29 5.46 13.16
C LYS A 129 -18.42 4.65 12.19
N GLN A 130 -18.97 4.33 11.04
CA GLN A 130 -18.35 3.42 10.08
C GLN A 130 -17.03 3.99 9.54
N GLY A 131 -17.00 5.24 9.11
CA GLY A 131 -15.80 5.88 8.58
C GLY A 131 -14.67 5.93 9.61
N LEU A 132 -14.96 6.25 10.87
CA LEU A 132 -13.98 6.22 11.95
C LEU A 132 -13.39 4.81 12.14
N ALA A 133 -14.24 3.81 12.23
CA ALA A 133 -13.81 2.44 12.54
C ALA A 133 -13.07 1.76 11.39
N THR A 134 -13.54 1.93 10.14
CA THR A 134 -12.83 1.44 8.95
C THR A 134 -11.55 2.22 8.71
N GLY A 135 -11.56 3.54 8.91
CA GLY A 135 -10.37 4.40 8.84
C GLY A 135 -9.28 3.98 9.81
N MET A 136 -9.66 3.61 11.06
CA MET A 136 -8.72 3.09 12.06
C MET A 136 -8.05 1.77 11.59
N VAL A 137 -8.82 0.84 11.02
CA VAL A 137 -8.27 -0.41 10.49
C VAL A 137 -7.32 -0.13 9.34
N VAL A 138 -7.74 0.67 8.38
CA VAL A 138 -6.94 0.98 7.19
C VAL A 138 -5.71 1.83 7.56
N MET A 139 -5.79 2.68 8.60
CA MET A 139 -4.67 3.43 9.17
C MET A 139 -3.56 2.48 9.65
N GLY A 140 -3.92 1.33 10.25
CA GLY A 140 -2.96 0.32 10.67
C GLY A 140 -2.02 -0.08 9.53
N PHE A 141 -2.54 -0.35 8.34
CA PHE A 141 -1.74 -0.66 7.16
C PHE A 141 -0.75 0.46 6.78
N GLY A 142 -1.17 1.72 6.94
CA GLY A 142 -0.30 2.87 6.71
C GLY A 142 0.92 2.90 7.64
N PHE A 143 0.78 2.49 8.90
CA PHE A 143 1.87 2.45 9.88
C PHE A 143 2.79 1.23 9.76
N GLY A 144 2.47 0.25 8.93
CA GLY A 144 3.24 -0.99 8.82
C GLY A 144 4.71 -0.78 8.44
N ALA A 145 4.98 0.15 7.51
CA ALA A 145 6.35 0.43 7.10
C ALA A 145 7.19 1.08 8.21
N LEU A 146 6.58 1.85 9.12
CA LEU A 146 7.25 2.35 10.32
C LEU A 146 7.73 1.17 11.21
N VAL A 147 6.84 0.21 11.47
CA VAL A 147 7.17 -0.96 12.30
C VAL A 147 8.26 -1.81 11.65
N MET A 148 8.17 -2.04 10.34
CA MET A 148 9.20 -2.80 9.64
C MET A 148 10.55 -2.07 9.63
N SER A 149 10.58 -0.80 9.23
CA SER A 149 11.84 -0.06 9.01
C SER A 149 12.57 0.37 10.29
N LYS A 150 11.85 0.53 11.40
CA LYS A 150 12.43 1.00 12.68
C LYS A 150 12.50 -0.07 13.77
N LEU A 151 11.71 -1.14 13.64
CA LEU A 151 11.67 -2.19 14.67
C LEU A 151 12.10 -3.55 14.11
N LEU A 152 11.31 -4.13 13.19
CA LEU A 152 11.51 -5.53 12.80
C LEU A 152 12.78 -5.72 11.96
N ALA A 153 12.99 -4.92 10.91
CA ALA A 153 14.15 -5.09 10.03
C ALA A 153 15.48 -4.79 10.76
N PRO A 154 15.66 -3.68 11.51
CA PRO A 154 16.88 -3.47 12.27
C PRO A 154 17.16 -4.55 13.32
N LEU A 155 16.12 -5.01 14.06
CA LEU A 155 16.24 -6.09 15.03
C LEU A 155 16.71 -7.37 14.37
N PHE A 156 16.07 -7.80 13.28
CA PHE A 156 16.38 -9.06 12.63
C PHE A 156 17.68 -9.02 11.83
N LEU A 157 18.05 -7.88 11.25
CA LEU A 157 19.38 -7.69 10.66
C LEU A 157 20.48 -7.82 11.74
N LYS A 158 20.27 -7.23 12.93
CA LYS A 158 21.20 -7.39 14.04
C LYS A 158 21.31 -8.85 14.50
N LEU A 159 20.19 -9.55 14.66
CA LEU A 159 20.15 -10.96 15.09
C LEU A 159 20.69 -11.94 14.05
N SER A 160 20.77 -11.52 12.79
CA SER A 160 21.27 -12.33 11.67
C SER A 160 22.64 -11.89 11.15
N ASP A 161 23.36 -11.04 11.91
CA ASP A 161 24.67 -10.48 11.52
C ASP A 161 24.64 -9.85 10.12
N GLY A 162 23.54 -9.15 9.80
CA GLY A 162 23.31 -8.50 8.50
C GLY A 162 22.85 -9.42 7.36
N ASN A 163 22.59 -10.69 7.63
CA ASN A 163 22.16 -11.66 6.62
C ASN A 163 20.71 -11.41 6.19
N LEU A 164 20.50 -10.97 4.94
CA LEU A 164 19.17 -10.66 4.41
C LEU A 164 18.26 -11.90 4.34
N SER A 165 18.79 -13.05 3.92
CA SER A 165 18.01 -14.29 3.84
C SER A 165 17.45 -14.68 5.20
N THR A 166 18.29 -14.71 6.23
CA THR A 166 17.89 -15.02 7.61
C THR A 166 16.92 -13.95 8.17
N THR A 167 17.11 -12.68 7.83
CA THR A 167 16.18 -11.61 8.19
C THR A 167 14.78 -11.88 7.65
N PHE A 168 14.65 -12.29 6.39
CA PHE A 168 13.36 -12.64 5.79
C PHE A 168 12.71 -13.87 6.45
N TYR A 169 13.50 -14.87 6.85
CA TYR A 169 12.99 -16.01 7.63
C TYR A 169 12.44 -15.57 8.99
N TYR A 170 13.13 -14.68 9.72
CA TYR A 170 12.65 -14.18 11.01
C TYR A 170 11.35 -13.38 10.86
N VAL A 171 11.26 -12.54 9.83
CA VAL A 171 10.00 -11.82 9.52
C VAL A 171 8.89 -12.82 9.25
N GLY A 172 9.11 -13.81 8.38
CA GLY A 172 8.12 -14.84 8.06
C GLY A 172 7.66 -15.63 9.30
N ALA A 173 8.60 -16.02 10.17
CA ALA A 173 8.30 -16.74 11.42
C ALA A 173 7.43 -15.92 12.38
N VAL A 174 7.66 -14.62 12.48
CA VAL A 174 6.80 -13.73 13.30
C VAL A 174 5.42 -13.57 12.67
N MET A 175 5.35 -13.36 11.35
CA MET A 175 4.09 -13.11 10.65
C MET A 175 3.17 -14.34 10.64
N ILE A 176 3.72 -15.57 10.54
CA ILE A 176 2.92 -16.80 10.50
C ILE A 176 2.21 -17.09 11.82
N VAL A 177 2.71 -16.55 12.92
CA VAL A 177 2.10 -16.66 14.25
C VAL A 177 1.14 -15.50 14.49
N LEU A 178 1.61 -14.26 14.30
CA LEU A 178 0.86 -13.08 14.73
C LEU A 178 -0.37 -12.80 13.87
N ILE A 179 -0.27 -12.90 12.53
CA ILE A 179 -1.40 -12.54 11.67
C ILE A 179 -2.56 -13.52 11.83
N PRO A 180 -2.39 -14.85 11.76
CA PRO A 180 -3.49 -15.78 12.00
C PRO A 180 -4.07 -15.67 13.42
N ALA A 181 -3.24 -15.43 14.45
CA ALA A 181 -3.72 -15.22 15.82
C ALA A 181 -4.64 -14.00 15.92
N LEU A 182 -4.25 -12.84 15.38
CA LEU A 182 -5.08 -11.63 15.33
C LEU A 182 -6.33 -11.83 14.48
N ALA A 183 -6.20 -12.45 13.32
CA ALA A 183 -7.29 -12.73 12.40
C ALA A 183 -8.34 -13.68 12.99
N SER A 184 -7.96 -14.53 13.97
CA SER A 184 -8.88 -15.46 14.64
C SER A 184 -10.04 -14.77 15.37
N PHE A 185 -9.89 -13.49 15.72
CA PHE A 185 -10.92 -12.68 16.37
C PHE A 185 -11.93 -12.06 15.39
N LEU A 186 -11.66 -12.10 14.08
CA LEU A 186 -12.55 -11.52 13.08
C LEU A 186 -13.83 -12.35 12.95
N GLN A 187 -14.96 -11.74 13.29
CA GLN A 187 -16.29 -12.38 13.24
C GLN A 187 -17.33 -11.34 12.80
N LEU A 188 -18.25 -11.74 11.95
CA LEU A 188 -19.44 -10.93 11.64
C LEU A 188 -20.40 -10.84 12.84
N PRO A 189 -21.24 -9.80 12.94
CA PRO A 189 -22.29 -9.71 13.94
C PRO A 189 -23.23 -10.92 13.87
N LYS A 190 -23.65 -11.46 15.01
CA LYS A 190 -24.57 -12.61 15.06
C LYS A 190 -25.98 -12.32 14.52
N ASN A 191 -26.38 -11.04 14.51
CA ASN A 191 -27.72 -10.60 14.09
C ASN A 191 -27.82 -10.30 12.58
N ASP A 192 -26.76 -10.34 11.84
CA ASP A 192 -26.88 -10.50 10.41
C ASP A 192 -27.37 -11.94 10.19
N LYS A 193 -28.69 -12.08 10.12
CA LYS A 193 -29.30 -13.23 9.42
C LYS A 193 -28.42 -13.44 8.19
N PRO A 194 -28.01 -14.69 7.83
CA PRO A 194 -27.34 -14.92 6.58
C PRO A 194 -28.17 -14.12 5.58
N GLN A 195 -27.60 -13.00 5.08
CA GLN A 195 -28.29 -12.28 4.02
C GLN A 195 -28.62 -13.40 3.07
N GLU A 196 -29.91 -13.67 2.94
CA GLU A 196 -30.39 -14.75 2.07
C GLU A 196 -29.49 -14.73 0.89
N THR A 197 -28.77 -15.84 0.69
CA THR A 197 -27.78 -15.97 -0.35
C THR A 197 -28.54 -15.54 -1.58
N ILE A 198 -28.38 -14.28 -1.97
CA ILE A 198 -29.16 -13.69 -3.05
C ILE A 198 -28.77 -14.53 -4.22
N LYS A 199 -29.64 -15.48 -4.58
CA LYS A 199 -29.51 -16.33 -5.78
C LYS A 199 -29.52 -15.47 -7.05
N GLU A 200 -29.96 -14.21 -6.95
CA GLU A 200 -29.74 -13.24 -8.01
C GLU A 200 -28.24 -12.94 -8.11
N LYS A 201 -27.64 -13.49 -9.15
CA LYS A 201 -26.29 -13.12 -9.58
C LYS A 201 -26.32 -11.62 -9.91
N ILE A 202 -25.88 -10.79 -8.96
CA ILE A 202 -25.73 -9.36 -9.20
C ILE A 202 -24.75 -9.24 -10.38
N PRO A 203 -25.14 -8.64 -11.50
CA PRO A 203 -24.25 -8.52 -12.66
C PRO A 203 -23.19 -7.43 -12.38
N ILE A 204 -22.19 -7.75 -11.52
CA ILE A 204 -21.07 -6.84 -11.20
C ILE A 204 -20.43 -6.31 -12.48
N ALA A 205 -20.36 -7.14 -13.52
CA ALA A 205 -19.85 -6.77 -14.83
C ALA A 205 -20.53 -5.53 -15.45
N ARG A 206 -21.82 -5.28 -15.15
CA ARG A 206 -22.53 -4.08 -15.61
C ARG A 206 -22.02 -2.83 -14.90
N TYR A 207 -21.76 -2.91 -13.61
CA TYR A 207 -21.29 -1.77 -12.82
C TYR A 207 -19.84 -1.40 -13.14
N ILE A 208 -18.95 -2.38 -13.27
CA ILE A 208 -17.52 -2.13 -13.55
C ILE A 208 -17.26 -1.55 -14.94
N LYS A 209 -18.17 -1.74 -15.90
CA LYS A 209 -18.11 -1.16 -17.25
C LYS A 209 -18.74 0.24 -17.33
N ALA A 210 -19.45 0.67 -16.32
CA ALA A 210 -20.13 1.96 -16.30
C ALA A 210 -19.11 3.11 -16.17
N LYS A 211 -19.34 4.21 -16.92
CA LYS A 211 -18.46 5.39 -16.93
C LYS A 211 -18.12 5.91 -15.53
N PRO A 212 -19.06 6.05 -14.57
CA PRO A 212 -18.73 6.51 -13.21
C PRO A 212 -17.74 5.61 -12.49
N PHE A 213 -17.85 4.27 -12.61
CA PHE A 213 -16.92 3.33 -12.03
C PHE A 213 -15.52 3.47 -12.61
N VAL A 214 -15.43 3.47 -13.95
CA VAL A 214 -14.15 3.58 -14.67
C VAL A 214 -13.46 4.90 -14.34
N THR A 215 -14.21 6.00 -14.27
CA THR A 215 -13.64 7.31 -13.90
C THR A 215 -13.07 7.30 -12.47
N VAL A 216 -13.81 6.79 -11.49
CA VAL A 216 -13.32 6.67 -10.10
C VAL A 216 -12.12 5.72 -10.02
N TRP A 217 -12.15 4.63 -10.77
CA TRP A 217 -11.05 3.68 -10.86
C TRP A 217 -9.78 4.34 -11.39
N LEU A 218 -9.87 5.12 -12.49
CA LEU A 218 -8.74 5.86 -13.07
C LEU A 218 -8.20 6.94 -12.11
N ILE A 219 -9.08 7.74 -11.50
CA ILE A 219 -8.70 8.76 -10.51
C ILE A 219 -7.93 8.11 -9.35
N PHE A 220 -8.44 7.00 -8.83
CA PHE A 220 -7.82 6.29 -7.74
C PHE A 220 -6.50 5.64 -8.16
N MET A 221 -6.43 5.03 -9.36
CA MET A 221 -5.20 4.47 -9.92
C MET A 221 -4.09 5.53 -10.01
N ILE A 222 -4.41 6.72 -10.50
CA ILE A 222 -3.44 7.82 -10.63
C ILE A 222 -2.94 8.28 -9.26
N ASN A 223 -3.85 8.43 -8.28
CA ASN A 223 -3.45 8.72 -6.90
C ASN A 223 -2.50 7.63 -6.34
N ILE A 224 -2.75 6.36 -6.69
CA ILE A 224 -1.88 5.24 -6.28
C ILE A 224 -0.51 5.34 -6.96
N VAL A 225 -0.45 5.57 -8.27
CA VAL A 225 0.84 5.68 -8.99
C VAL A 225 1.74 6.71 -8.33
N ALA A 226 1.20 7.90 -8.02
CA ALA A 226 1.94 8.98 -7.36
C ALA A 226 2.55 8.54 -6.01
N GLY A 227 1.78 7.85 -5.16
CA GLY A 227 2.31 7.34 -3.89
C GLY A 227 3.26 6.17 -4.05
N MET A 228 3.03 5.27 -5.01
CA MET A 228 3.85 4.09 -5.24
C MET A 228 5.26 4.42 -5.75
N ILE A 229 5.46 5.52 -6.47
CA ILE A 229 6.78 6.08 -6.80
C ILE A 229 7.64 6.21 -5.53
N PHE A 230 7.06 6.75 -4.45
CA PHE A 230 7.79 6.95 -3.20
C PHE A 230 7.81 5.71 -2.31
N ILE A 231 6.70 4.99 -2.17
CA ILE A 231 6.64 3.77 -1.34
C ILE A 231 7.72 2.77 -1.76
N SER A 232 8.00 2.66 -3.06
CA SER A 232 9.00 1.72 -3.57
C SER A 232 10.43 2.26 -3.59
N PHE A 233 10.63 3.58 -3.73
CA PHE A 233 11.95 4.15 -3.97
C PHE A 233 12.33 5.38 -3.13
N GLN A 234 11.53 5.79 -2.13
CA GLN A 234 11.85 6.99 -1.33
C GLN A 234 13.21 6.90 -0.64
N SER A 235 13.60 5.74 -0.12
CA SER A 235 14.91 5.54 0.51
C SER A 235 16.06 5.63 -0.52
N PRO A 236 16.04 4.89 -1.64
CA PRO A 236 17.04 5.05 -2.69
C PRO A 236 17.17 6.49 -3.23
N LEU A 237 16.05 7.17 -3.49
CA LEU A 237 16.06 8.55 -3.99
C LEU A 237 16.67 9.54 -2.97
N LEU A 238 16.35 9.39 -1.68
CA LEU A 238 16.95 10.20 -0.62
C LEU A 238 18.46 9.93 -0.51
N GLN A 239 18.87 8.65 -0.57
CA GLN A 239 20.27 8.28 -0.51
C GLN A 239 21.07 8.89 -1.67
N ASP A 240 20.53 8.89 -2.89
CA ASP A 240 21.18 9.52 -4.05
C ASP A 240 21.37 11.04 -3.83
N MET A 241 20.36 11.73 -3.27
CA MET A 241 20.47 13.16 -2.94
C MET A 241 21.51 13.44 -1.84
N LEU A 242 21.63 12.55 -0.85
CA LEU A 242 22.62 12.68 0.23
C LEU A 242 24.04 12.46 -0.29
N LYS A 243 24.24 11.46 -1.17
CA LYS A 243 25.56 11.19 -1.77
C LYS A 243 26.14 12.38 -2.51
N ILE A 244 25.31 13.12 -3.28
CA ILE A 244 25.73 14.33 -4.01
C ILE A 244 26.29 15.42 -3.06
N ARG A 245 25.90 15.39 -1.79
CA ARG A 245 26.29 16.38 -0.77
C ARG A 245 27.44 15.94 0.12
N MET A 246 27.90 14.69 -0.02
CA MET A 246 29.06 14.21 0.71
C MET A 246 30.36 14.78 0.14
N PRO A 247 31.43 14.87 0.94
CA PRO A 247 32.73 15.36 0.46
C PRO A 247 33.23 14.57 -0.75
N ALA A 248 33.95 15.26 -1.63
CA ALA A 248 34.65 14.61 -2.75
C ALA A 248 35.62 13.53 -2.22
N GLY A 249 35.60 12.34 -2.86
CA GLY A 249 36.44 11.21 -2.42
C GLY A 249 35.79 10.34 -1.32
N THR A 250 34.54 10.59 -0.91
CA THR A 250 33.83 9.70 0.01
C THR A 250 33.75 8.29 -0.56
N ASP A 251 34.20 7.29 0.21
CA ASP A 251 34.03 5.88 -0.15
C ASP A 251 32.60 5.42 0.16
N PHE A 252 31.79 5.23 -0.86
CA PHE A 252 30.41 4.73 -0.73
C PHE A 252 30.32 3.22 -0.47
N SER A 253 31.46 2.51 -0.37
CA SER A 253 31.54 1.12 0.10
C SER A 253 31.84 1.02 1.59
N ASP A 254 32.28 2.11 2.23
CA ASP A 254 32.53 2.17 3.66
C ASP A 254 31.25 1.81 4.45
N ALA A 255 31.42 0.92 5.42
CA ALA A 255 30.31 0.40 6.23
C ALA A 255 29.57 1.50 7.01
N GLY A 256 30.30 2.51 7.52
CA GLY A 256 29.71 3.64 8.25
C GLY A 256 28.89 4.54 7.33
N VAL A 257 29.39 4.82 6.12
CA VAL A 257 28.68 5.60 5.10
C VAL A 257 27.41 4.87 4.65
N VAL A 258 27.51 3.57 4.34
CA VAL A 258 26.36 2.73 3.98
C VAL A 258 25.30 2.73 5.10
N ALA A 259 25.72 2.54 6.35
CA ALA A 259 24.82 2.53 7.49
C ALA A 259 24.13 3.90 7.70
N SER A 260 24.85 5.01 7.56
CA SER A 260 24.29 6.36 7.69
C SER A 260 23.22 6.66 6.63
N LEU A 261 23.50 6.32 5.38
CA LEU A 261 22.56 6.46 4.26
C LEU A 261 21.30 5.58 4.46
N ALA A 262 21.48 4.34 4.90
CA ALA A 262 20.39 3.43 5.19
C ALA A 262 19.50 3.94 6.35
N ALA A 263 20.13 4.47 7.42
CA ALA A 263 19.44 5.06 8.56
C ALA A 263 18.60 6.29 8.18
N ALA A 264 19.12 7.16 7.31
CA ALA A 264 18.38 8.30 6.76
C ALA A 264 17.17 7.83 5.94
N GLY A 265 17.36 6.85 5.07
CA GLY A 265 16.27 6.23 4.28
C GLY A 265 15.20 5.60 5.17
N ALA A 266 15.59 4.84 6.19
CA ALA A 266 14.67 4.24 7.17
C ALA A 266 13.90 5.30 7.96
N THR A 267 14.52 6.47 8.23
CA THR A 267 13.86 7.59 8.91
C THR A 267 12.79 8.22 8.03
N LEU A 268 13.07 8.41 6.75
CA LEU A 268 12.08 8.90 5.80
C LEU A 268 10.90 7.92 5.66
N ILE A 269 11.17 6.61 5.54
CA ILE A 269 10.13 5.57 5.46
C ILE A 269 9.24 5.61 6.72
N ALA A 270 9.82 5.74 7.89
CA ALA A 270 9.09 5.83 9.15
C ALA A 270 8.19 7.08 9.20
N ALA A 271 8.74 8.24 8.89
CA ALA A 271 7.99 9.50 8.87
C ALA A 271 6.84 9.44 7.86
N SER A 272 7.13 9.09 6.62
CA SER A 272 6.14 9.01 5.55
C SER A 272 5.06 7.95 5.81
N SER A 273 5.39 6.87 6.52
CA SER A 273 4.44 5.85 6.99
C SER A 273 3.42 6.43 7.97
N ILE A 274 3.85 7.30 8.89
CA ILE A 274 2.95 8.01 9.80
C ILE A 274 1.99 8.90 9.01
N PHE A 275 2.51 9.69 8.06
CA PHE A 275 1.69 10.56 7.21
C PHE A 275 0.71 9.75 6.35
N ASN A 276 1.13 8.62 5.77
CA ASN A 276 0.24 7.71 5.04
C ASN A 276 -0.89 7.18 5.94
N GLY A 277 -0.58 6.72 7.14
CA GLY A 277 -1.57 6.24 8.10
C GLY A 277 -2.55 7.34 8.51
N LEU A 278 -2.03 8.49 8.94
CA LEU A 278 -2.86 9.64 9.33
C LEU A 278 -3.71 10.15 8.16
N GLY A 279 -3.17 10.15 6.94
CA GLY A 279 -3.90 10.57 5.74
C GLY A 279 -5.19 9.79 5.54
N ARG A 280 -5.20 8.50 5.81
CA ARG A 280 -6.40 7.65 5.71
C ARG A 280 -7.51 8.09 6.65
N PHE A 281 -7.15 8.52 7.85
CA PHE A 281 -8.09 8.99 8.87
C PHE A 281 -8.51 10.45 8.61
N VAL A 282 -7.54 11.34 8.41
CA VAL A 282 -7.77 12.79 8.27
C VAL A 282 -8.62 13.09 7.03
N TRP A 283 -8.20 12.62 5.86
CA TRP A 283 -8.94 12.87 4.62
C TRP A 283 -10.27 12.13 4.57
N GLY A 284 -10.38 10.93 5.17
CA GLY A 284 -11.65 10.26 5.38
C GLY A 284 -12.64 11.15 6.14
N SER A 285 -12.20 11.73 7.26
CA SER A 285 -13.00 12.63 8.10
C SER A 285 -13.33 13.97 7.43
N ILE A 286 -12.37 14.55 6.68
CA ILE A 286 -12.59 15.78 5.90
C ILE A 286 -13.63 15.50 4.81
N SER A 287 -13.56 14.35 4.15
CA SER A 287 -14.48 13.98 3.07
C SER A 287 -15.94 13.82 3.54
N ASP A 288 -16.17 13.55 4.83
CA ASP A 288 -17.51 13.54 5.42
C ASP A 288 -18.15 14.94 5.42
N LYS A 289 -17.33 16.00 5.43
CA LYS A 289 -17.79 17.40 5.49
C LYS A 289 -17.87 18.06 4.12
N ILE A 290 -16.87 17.87 3.28
CA ILE A 290 -16.75 18.58 1.99
C ILE A 290 -17.17 17.73 0.77
N GLY A 291 -17.51 16.46 1.01
CA GLY A 291 -17.85 15.49 -0.05
C GLY A 291 -16.65 14.67 -0.53
N ARG A 292 -16.94 13.50 -1.14
CA ARG A 292 -15.90 12.51 -1.51
C ARG A 292 -15.11 12.97 -2.74
N MET A 293 -15.80 13.37 -3.80
CA MET A 293 -15.12 13.79 -5.03
C MET A 293 -14.38 15.13 -4.87
N PRO A 294 -14.91 16.17 -4.20
CA PRO A 294 -14.13 17.36 -3.84
C PRO A 294 -12.84 17.03 -3.08
N THR A 295 -12.89 16.05 -2.17
CA THR A 295 -11.68 15.59 -1.47
C THR A 295 -10.67 15.00 -2.44
N PHE A 296 -11.07 14.11 -3.38
CA PHE A 296 -10.15 13.58 -4.40
C PHE A 296 -9.53 14.69 -5.26
N ARG A 297 -10.31 15.72 -5.63
CA ARG A 297 -9.80 16.90 -6.36
C ARG A 297 -8.68 17.61 -5.59
N ILE A 298 -8.88 17.84 -4.30
CA ILE A 298 -7.85 18.47 -3.44
C ILE A 298 -6.61 17.58 -3.34
N LEU A 299 -6.77 16.25 -3.13
CA LEU A 299 -5.66 15.32 -3.07
C LEU A 299 -4.81 15.34 -4.35
N LEU A 300 -5.46 15.29 -5.52
CA LEU A 300 -4.78 15.29 -6.81
C LEU A 300 -4.14 16.65 -7.10
N ALA A 301 -4.81 17.76 -6.82
CA ALA A 301 -4.26 19.10 -7.01
C ALA A 301 -3.03 19.33 -6.15
N LEU A 302 -3.09 18.96 -4.86
CA LEU A 302 -1.96 19.10 -3.94
C LEU A 302 -0.77 18.23 -4.39
N GLN A 303 -1.00 16.98 -4.78
CA GLN A 303 0.05 16.12 -5.30
C GLN A 303 0.64 16.68 -6.60
N THR A 304 -0.19 17.21 -7.51
CA THR A 304 0.29 17.83 -8.77
C THR A 304 1.26 18.97 -8.48
N VAL A 305 0.90 19.88 -7.56
CA VAL A 305 1.78 20.98 -7.15
C VAL A 305 3.09 20.44 -6.56
N ILE A 306 3.01 19.43 -5.69
CA ILE A 306 4.19 18.86 -5.03
C ILE A 306 5.12 18.19 -6.05
N PHE A 307 4.58 17.44 -7.01
CA PHE A 307 5.39 16.81 -8.07
C PHE A 307 6.08 17.87 -8.93
N GLY A 308 5.41 19.00 -9.22
CA GLY A 308 6.02 20.15 -9.88
C GLY A 308 7.17 20.76 -9.06
N LEU A 309 7.00 20.91 -7.74
CA LEU A 309 8.06 21.41 -6.85
C LEU A 309 9.25 20.44 -6.78
N LEU A 310 9.00 19.13 -6.71
CA LEU A 310 10.04 18.10 -6.62
C LEU A 310 11.02 18.11 -7.81
N ILE A 311 10.61 18.61 -8.99
CA ILE A 311 11.46 18.80 -10.15
C ILE A 311 12.66 19.72 -9.83
N PHE A 312 12.43 20.73 -8.99
CA PHE A 312 13.43 21.74 -8.64
C PHE A 312 14.12 21.49 -7.29
N VAL A 313 13.56 20.60 -6.47
CA VAL A 313 14.08 20.33 -5.12
C VAL A 313 15.40 19.57 -5.18
N ARG A 314 16.41 20.13 -4.50
CA ARG A 314 17.74 19.52 -4.32
C ARG A 314 18.07 19.28 -2.83
N HIS A 315 17.28 19.81 -1.91
CA HIS A 315 17.54 19.71 -0.47
C HIS A 315 16.87 18.47 0.12
N PRO A 316 17.63 17.54 0.77
CA PRO A 316 17.09 16.27 1.27
C PRO A 316 15.93 16.41 2.27
N VAL A 317 15.97 17.43 3.15
CA VAL A 317 14.90 17.67 4.13
C VAL A 317 13.62 18.13 3.43
N VAL A 318 13.73 19.07 2.47
CA VAL A 318 12.58 19.55 1.69
C VAL A 318 11.96 18.40 0.90
N PHE A 319 12.79 17.58 0.25
CA PHE A 319 12.35 16.36 -0.41
C PHE A 319 11.56 15.46 0.55
N SER A 320 12.10 15.19 1.74
CA SER A 320 11.47 14.33 2.74
C SER A 320 10.11 14.85 3.20
N VAL A 321 9.98 16.17 3.43
CA VAL A 321 8.71 16.80 3.80
C VAL A 321 7.68 16.65 2.67
N LEU A 322 8.08 16.93 1.43
CA LEU A 322 7.19 16.81 0.27
C LEU A 322 6.72 15.36 0.06
N VAL A 323 7.62 14.38 0.22
CA VAL A 323 7.27 12.95 0.18
C VAL A 323 6.24 12.60 1.26
N CYS A 324 6.41 13.09 2.49
CA CYS A 324 5.43 12.88 3.56
C CYS A 324 4.05 13.42 3.19
N ILE A 325 3.97 14.60 2.56
CA ILE A 325 2.68 15.18 2.13
C ILE A 325 2.08 14.38 0.97
N VAL A 326 2.87 13.93 0.00
CA VAL A 326 2.37 13.02 -1.04
C VAL A 326 1.79 11.75 -0.45
N LEU A 327 2.46 11.14 0.54
CA LEU A 327 1.96 9.93 1.18
C LEU A 327 0.76 10.17 2.10
N LEU A 328 0.61 11.38 2.67
CA LEU A 328 -0.63 11.80 3.32
C LEU A 328 -1.81 11.80 2.34
N CYS A 329 -1.61 12.34 1.13
CA CYS A 329 -2.61 12.35 0.07
C CYS A 329 -2.90 10.94 -0.47
N TYR A 330 -1.85 10.14 -0.69
CA TYR A 330 -1.97 8.74 -1.09
C TYR A 330 -2.85 7.95 -0.11
N GLY A 331 -2.55 8.07 1.18
CA GLY A 331 -3.36 7.46 2.23
C GLY A 331 -4.81 7.94 2.20
N GLY A 332 -5.00 9.24 1.93
CA GLY A 332 -6.32 9.87 1.80
C GLY A 332 -7.21 9.19 0.78
N GLY A 333 -6.67 8.83 -0.39
CA GLY A 333 -7.42 8.11 -1.41
C GLY A 333 -8.03 6.80 -0.88
N PHE A 334 -7.26 6.03 -0.09
CA PHE A 334 -7.75 4.80 0.56
C PHE A 334 -8.76 5.08 1.67
N GLY A 335 -8.64 6.20 2.37
CA GLY A 335 -9.58 6.60 3.43
C GLY A 335 -10.95 7.01 2.88
N VAL A 336 -10.98 7.65 1.72
CA VAL A 336 -12.19 8.17 1.07
C VAL A 336 -12.91 7.09 0.24
N LEU A 337 -12.17 6.21 -0.42
CA LEU A 337 -12.71 5.25 -1.39
C LEU A 337 -13.83 4.33 -0.87
N PRO A 338 -13.75 3.73 0.34
CA PRO A 338 -14.81 2.86 0.85
C PRO A 338 -16.15 3.59 1.00
N SER A 339 -16.11 4.82 1.53
CA SER A 339 -17.29 5.65 1.71
C SER A 339 -17.88 6.10 0.38
N LEU A 340 -17.03 6.52 -0.58
CA LEU A 340 -17.45 6.85 -1.94
C LEU A 340 -18.15 5.65 -2.61
N THR A 341 -17.55 4.46 -2.50
CA THR A 341 -18.13 3.23 -3.08
C THR A 341 -19.50 2.93 -2.48
N LYS A 342 -19.64 3.07 -1.15
CA LYS A 342 -20.92 2.86 -0.48
C LYS A 342 -21.98 3.89 -0.89
N GLU A 343 -21.58 5.14 -1.05
CA GLU A 343 -22.48 6.22 -1.51
C GLU A 343 -22.95 6.00 -2.94
N MET A 344 -22.06 5.53 -3.84
CA MET A 344 -22.39 5.28 -5.25
C MET A 344 -23.29 4.04 -5.45
N TYR A 345 -23.08 2.98 -4.66
CA TYR A 345 -23.62 1.66 -4.98
C TYR A 345 -24.42 1.02 -3.84
N GLY A 346 -24.52 1.68 -2.69
CA GLY A 346 -25.20 1.16 -1.52
C GLY A 346 -24.42 0.09 -0.76
N SER A 347 -24.89 -0.21 0.47
CA SER A 347 -24.19 -1.12 1.39
C SER A 347 -24.11 -2.55 0.88
N LYS A 348 -25.08 -3.01 0.09
CA LYS A 348 -25.18 -4.36 -0.45
C LYS A 348 -24.09 -4.67 -1.49
N LEU A 349 -23.82 -3.73 -2.38
CA LEU A 349 -22.82 -3.88 -3.45
C LEU A 349 -21.42 -3.43 -3.04
N MET A 350 -21.31 -2.66 -1.95
CA MET A 350 -20.07 -2.04 -1.49
C MET A 350 -18.91 -3.04 -1.38
N PRO A 351 -18.99 -4.22 -0.75
CA PRO A 351 -17.84 -5.10 -0.61
C PRO A 351 -17.29 -5.58 -1.96
N SER A 352 -18.15 -5.94 -2.89
CA SER A 352 -17.77 -6.45 -4.21
C SER A 352 -17.20 -5.35 -5.10
N LEU A 353 -17.82 -4.17 -5.14
CA LEU A 353 -17.37 -3.05 -5.98
C LEU A 353 -16.16 -2.33 -5.38
N TYR A 354 -16.05 -2.25 -4.05
CA TYR A 354 -14.82 -1.80 -3.40
C TYR A 354 -13.65 -2.72 -3.73
N GLY A 355 -13.82 -4.04 -3.62
CA GLY A 355 -12.81 -4.99 -4.06
C GLY A 355 -12.44 -4.81 -5.54
N ALA A 356 -13.41 -4.59 -6.43
CA ALA A 356 -13.15 -4.31 -7.83
C ALA A 356 -12.38 -2.99 -8.05
N LEU A 357 -12.69 -1.92 -7.29
CA LEU A 357 -11.92 -0.67 -7.33
C LEU A 357 -10.48 -0.84 -6.86
N LEU A 358 -10.21 -1.76 -5.91
CA LEU A 358 -8.86 -2.06 -5.46
C LEU A 358 -7.97 -2.68 -6.55
N THR A 359 -8.52 -3.15 -7.69
CA THR A 359 -7.69 -3.54 -8.85
C THR A 359 -6.94 -2.36 -9.46
N ALA A 360 -7.36 -1.11 -9.21
CA ALA A 360 -6.58 0.09 -9.52
C ALA A 360 -5.22 0.09 -8.79
N TRP A 361 -5.20 -0.49 -7.58
CA TRP A 361 -3.97 -0.68 -6.82
C TRP A 361 -3.03 -1.69 -7.48
N SER A 362 -3.58 -2.74 -8.09
CA SER A 362 -2.78 -3.68 -8.89
C SER A 362 -2.00 -2.98 -10.01
N VAL A 363 -2.68 -2.12 -10.77
CA VAL A 363 -2.06 -1.39 -11.90
C VAL A 363 -1.09 -0.32 -11.38
N GLY A 364 -1.51 0.50 -10.41
CA GLY A 364 -0.66 1.54 -9.84
C GLY A 364 0.59 0.99 -9.15
N GLY A 365 0.48 -0.20 -8.54
CA GLY A 365 1.59 -0.92 -7.91
C GLY A 365 2.61 -1.51 -8.89
N ILE A 366 2.27 -1.61 -10.17
CA ILE A 366 3.23 -1.91 -11.25
C ILE A 366 3.79 -0.59 -11.80
N VAL A 367 2.92 0.32 -12.23
CA VAL A 367 3.33 1.53 -12.94
C VAL A 367 4.25 2.40 -12.08
N GLY A 368 3.90 2.69 -10.83
CA GLY A 368 4.71 3.55 -9.97
C GLY A 368 6.14 3.07 -9.76
N PRO A 369 6.34 1.85 -9.21
CA PRO A 369 7.69 1.31 -9.00
C PRO A 369 8.50 1.14 -10.28
N GLN A 370 7.88 0.65 -11.37
CA GLN A 370 8.61 0.38 -12.61
C GLN A 370 9.03 1.67 -13.33
N VAL A 371 8.26 2.75 -13.24
CA VAL A 371 8.68 4.06 -13.75
C VAL A 371 9.98 4.49 -13.08
N VAL A 372 10.07 4.45 -11.75
CA VAL A 372 11.30 4.87 -11.05
C VAL A 372 12.45 3.91 -11.31
N ALA A 373 12.17 2.61 -11.28
CA ALA A 373 13.19 1.59 -11.53
C ALA A 373 13.83 1.75 -12.93
N PHE A 374 12.98 1.90 -13.96
CA PHE A 374 13.43 2.14 -15.33
C PHE A 374 14.27 3.42 -15.44
N MET A 375 13.83 4.50 -14.79
CA MET A 375 14.59 5.76 -14.80
C MET A 375 15.93 5.60 -14.08
N LYS A 376 16.00 4.85 -12.97
CA LYS A 376 17.26 4.59 -12.26
C LYS A 376 18.23 3.71 -13.06
N ASP A 377 17.72 2.75 -13.80
CA ASP A 377 18.57 1.85 -14.60
C ASP A 377 19.10 2.50 -15.88
N ASN A 378 18.36 3.49 -16.45
CA ASN A 378 18.72 4.10 -17.75
C ASN A 378 19.18 5.56 -17.65
N TYR A 379 18.80 6.29 -16.59
CA TYR A 379 19.05 7.74 -16.45
C TYR A 379 19.48 8.09 -15.01
N ALA A 380 20.43 7.35 -14.42
CA ALA A 380 20.76 7.37 -12.99
C ALA A 380 20.74 8.77 -12.34
N ASP A 381 21.45 9.76 -12.93
CA ASP A 381 21.56 11.12 -12.38
C ASP A 381 20.28 11.94 -12.46
N LYS A 382 19.35 11.58 -13.36
CA LYS A 382 18.08 12.28 -13.62
C LYS A 382 16.86 11.44 -13.28
N ALA A 383 17.04 10.26 -12.67
CA ALA A 383 15.98 9.31 -12.42
C ALA A 383 14.79 9.92 -11.65
N GLY A 384 15.08 10.65 -10.56
CA GLY A 384 14.06 11.34 -9.78
C GLY A 384 13.32 12.40 -10.62
N LEU A 385 14.05 13.23 -11.36
CA LEU A 385 13.47 14.26 -12.21
C LEU A 385 12.46 13.67 -13.20
N TYR A 386 12.86 12.65 -13.95
CA TYR A 386 11.97 12.04 -14.95
C TYR A 386 10.78 11.32 -14.33
N ALA A 387 10.98 10.64 -13.20
CA ALA A 387 9.88 10.02 -12.47
C ALA A 387 8.85 11.06 -11.96
N PHE A 388 9.32 12.24 -11.51
CA PHE A 388 8.43 13.31 -11.06
C PHE A 388 7.67 13.97 -12.21
N VAL A 389 8.31 14.14 -13.37
CA VAL A 389 7.64 14.66 -14.57
C VAL A 389 6.54 13.70 -15.03
N VAL A 390 6.83 12.40 -15.12
CA VAL A 390 5.84 11.38 -15.51
C VAL A 390 4.69 11.32 -14.49
N GLY A 391 5.02 11.25 -13.19
CA GLY A 391 4.01 11.22 -12.13
C GLY A 391 3.15 12.48 -12.08
N GLY A 392 3.77 13.67 -12.25
CA GLY A 392 3.08 14.95 -12.33
C GLY A 392 2.13 15.03 -13.53
N GLY A 393 2.56 14.56 -14.70
CA GLY A 393 1.73 14.49 -15.90
C GLY A 393 0.49 13.61 -15.70
N LEU A 394 0.65 12.43 -15.09
CA LEU A 394 -0.48 11.57 -14.75
C LEU A 394 -1.42 12.25 -13.74
N LEU A 395 -0.91 12.96 -12.74
CA LEU A 395 -1.73 13.66 -11.75
C LEU A 395 -2.56 14.78 -12.39
N ILE A 396 -2.04 15.51 -13.39
CA ILE A 396 -2.81 16.50 -14.17
C ILE A 396 -3.98 15.81 -14.89
N VAL A 397 -3.74 14.65 -15.52
CA VAL A 397 -4.81 13.87 -16.15
C VAL A 397 -5.85 13.43 -15.12
N GLY A 398 -5.42 12.92 -13.95
CA GLY A 398 -6.31 12.52 -12.88
C GLY A 398 -7.16 13.68 -12.35
N LEU A 399 -6.56 14.86 -12.20
CA LEU A 399 -7.26 16.07 -11.78
C LEU A 399 -8.32 16.47 -12.83
N ALA A 400 -7.98 16.48 -14.11
CA ALA A 400 -8.92 16.77 -15.19
C ALA A 400 -10.11 15.79 -15.17
N LEU A 401 -9.85 14.47 -15.08
CA LEU A 401 -10.90 13.46 -14.97
C LEU A 401 -11.80 13.69 -13.74
N SER A 402 -11.23 14.13 -12.62
CA SER A 402 -12.01 14.42 -11.41
C SER A 402 -12.89 15.67 -11.54
N LEU A 403 -12.50 16.65 -12.33
CA LEU A 403 -13.29 17.86 -12.60
C LEU A 403 -14.47 17.56 -13.54
N GLU A 404 -14.28 16.66 -14.50
CA GLU A 404 -15.35 16.20 -15.42
C GLU A 404 -16.32 15.21 -14.76
N TYR A 405 -15.97 14.61 -13.63
CA TYR A 405 -16.83 13.65 -12.95
C TYR A 405 -18.12 14.33 -12.46
N LYS A 406 -19.25 13.82 -12.94
CA LYS A 406 -20.59 14.16 -12.45
C LYS A 406 -21.09 13.04 -11.56
N ASP A 407 -21.57 13.38 -10.37
CA ASP A 407 -22.16 12.39 -9.48
C ASP A 407 -23.45 11.84 -10.11
N PRO A 408 -23.58 10.52 -10.30
CA PRO A 408 -24.79 9.95 -10.87
C PRO A 408 -26.08 10.30 -10.10
N ARG A 409 -25.96 10.69 -8.84
CA ARG A 409 -27.08 11.08 -7.97
C ARG A 409 -27.58 12.49 -8.22
N GLU A 410 -26.77 13.37 -8.83
CA GLU A 410 -27.12 14.74 -9.20
C GLU A 410 -27.80 14.81 -10.59
N ALA A 411 -27.82 13.70 -11.33
CA ALA A 411 -28.34 13.61 -12.68
C ALA A 411 -29.77 13.03 -12.76
N GLY A 412 -30.41 12.77 -11.60
CA GLY A 412 -31.79 12.30 -11.45
C GLY A 412 -32.56 13.27 -10.54
#